data_02059fea879618dfbabd8d779be887c0
#
_entry.id   02059fea879618dfbabd8d779be887c0
#
_cell.length_a   1.000
_cell.length_b   1.000
_cell.length_c   1.000
_cell.angle_alpha   90.00
_cell.angle_beta   90.00
_cell.angle_gamma   90.00
#
_symmetry.space_group_name_H-M   'P 1'
#
loop_
_entity.id
_entity.type
_entity.pdbx_description
1 polymer ?
#
loop_
_entity_poly.entity_id
_entity_poly.type
_entity_poly.pdbx_seq_one_letter_code
_entity_poly.pdbx_strand_id
1 'polypeptide(L)'
;TWDKGYVQSISNICLVMGDRLYIYYTGFAGDKSKAKDKLPKGRRPTGLYANGATGVAFLRRDGFVSLNSESGGAGEILTRPLVFSGKYLFVNADAPNGGVKAELRDAAGKPIEPFTFENCEGVSADSTAAKMKWRNSGGSDLTKLANIPTRIAFKIDGGKLYSFWVSRDESGRSDGYVAGGGYGFTCDTDTIGIKSVEAARRAEGGK
;
A
#
# COMPACT_ATOMS: atom_id res chain seq x y z
N THR A 1 16.27 8.52 24.79
CA THR A 1 15.20 8.97 23.89
C THR A 1 14.13 9.68 24.71
N TRP A 2 13.52 10.72 24.16
CA TRP A 2 12.51 11.56 24.81
C TRP A 2 11.14 10.86 24.95
N ASP A 3 10.92 9.79 24.23
CA ASP A 3 9.67 9.02 24.13
C ASP A 3 9.77 7.59 24.72
N LYS A 4 10.79 7.33 25.53
CA LYS A 4 11.08 5.99 26.06
C LYS A 4 10.11 5.48 27.13
N GLY A 5 9.33 6.37 27.74
CA GLY A 5 8.42 6.00 28.83
C GLY A 5 7.12 5.41 28.29
N TYR A 6 6.46 6.13 27.40
CA TYR A 6 5.21 5.70 26.78
C TYR A 6 4.98 6.45 25.45
N VAL A 7 4.35 5.79 24.51
CA VAL A 7 3.95 6.39 23.23
C VAL A 7 2.46 6.15 23.00
N GLN A 8 1.78 7.20 22.56
CA GLN A 8 0.36 7.16 22.26
C GLN A 8 0.10 7.91 20.95
N SER A 9 -0.65 7.30 20.02
CA SER A 9 -1.08 8.02 18.82
C SER A 9 -2.03 9.17 19.21
N ILE A 10 -1.88 10.30 18.55
CA ILE A 10 -2.77 11.46 18.77
C ILE A 10 -4.10 11.25 18.03
N SER A 11 -4.06 10.51 16.93
CA SER A 11 -5.20 10.28 16.05
C SER A 11 -5.08 8.89 15.41
N ASN A 12 -6.20 8.35 14.99
CA ASN A 12 -6.30 7.18 14.12
C ASN A 12 -6.14 7.55 12.63
N ILE A 13 -5.72 8.77 12.33
CA ILE A 13 -5.53 9.27 10.97
C ILE A 13 -4.04 9.54 10.76
N CYS A 14 -3.48 9.01 9.67
CA CYS A 14 -2.21 9.48 9.15
C CYS A 14 -2.45 10.47 8.01
N LEU A 15 -1.63 11.50 7.93
CA LEU A 15 -1.67 12.45 6.82
C LEU A 15 -0.82 11.93 5.67
N VAL A 16 -1.38 11.91 4.48
CA VAL A 16 -0.66 11.57 3.25
C VAL A 16 -0.14 12.86 2.64
N MET A 17 1.18 13.00 2.54
CA MET A 17 1.83 14.17 1.95
C MET A 17 2.96 13.70 1.00
N GLY A 18 2.72 13.79 -0.31
CA GLY A 18 3.65 13.28 -1.30
C GLY A 18 3.89 11.77 -1.13
N ASP A 19 5.15 11.39 -0.97
CA ASP A 19 5.60 10.00 -0.84
C ASP A 19 5.63 9.47 0.59
N ARG A 20 5.05 10.20 1.54
CA ARG A 20 5.12 9.85 2.96
C ARG A 20 3.77 9.88 3.64
N LEU A 21 3.65 9.03 4.65
CA LEU A 21 2.64 9.09 5.69
C LEU A 21 3.24 9.79 6.91
N TYR A 22 2.49 10.71 7.50
CA TYR A 22 2.84 11.44 8.71
C TYR A 22 1.93 10.98 9.83
N ILE A 23 2.51 10.34 10.83
CA ILE A 23 1.81 9.79 11.98
C ILE A 23 2.21 10.60 13.20
N TYR A 24 1.30 11.45 13.67
CA TYR A 24 1.54 12.23 14.88
C TYR A 24 1.29 11.39 16.11
N TYR A 25 2.16 11.55 17.11
CA TYR A 25 2.05 10.84 18.36
C TYR A 25 2.50 11.70 19.54
N THR A 26 2.01 11.39 20.74
CA THR A 26 2.55 11.91 21.97
C THR A 26 3.53 10.91 22.54
N GLY A 27 4.77 11.33 22.72
CA GLY A 27 5.79 10.58 23.43
C GLY A 27 5.97 11.13 24.83
N PHE A 28 6.29 10.27 25.78
CA PHE A 28 6.57 10.62 27.18
C PHE A 28 7.92 10.08 27.56
N ALA A 29 8.79 10.94 28.07
CA ALA A 29 10.10 10.49 28.58
C ALA A 29 9.95 9.61 29.83
N GLY A 30 8.84 9.80 30.55
CA GLY A 30 8.62 9.21 31.86
C GLY A 30 9.41 9.91 32.96
N ASP A 31 9.03 9.68 34.19
CA ASP A 31 9.75 10.17 35.38
C ASP A 31 9.52 9.19 36.53
N LYS A 32 10.57 8.43 36.86
CA LYS A 32 10.51 7.43 37.95
C LYS A 32 10.25 8.06 39.31
N SER A 33 10.60 9.34 39.53
CA SER A 33 10.34 10.01 40.80
C SER A 33 8.84 10.20 41.03
N LYS A 34 8.07 10.42 39.97
CA LYS A 34 6.61 10.55 40.01
C LYS A 34 5.86 9.23 40.14
N ALA A 35 6.56 8.10 40.01
CA ALA A 35 5.96 6.79 40.25
C ALA A 35 5.48 6.58 41.70
N LYS A 36 5.92 7.43 42.64
CA LYS A 36 5.54 7.41 44.03
C LYS A 36 4.34 8.31 44.38
N ASP A 37 3.84 9.07 43.41
CA ASP A 37 2.70 9.97 43.63
C ASP A 37 1.46 9.18 44.02
N LYS A 38 0.77 9.63 45.06
CA LYS A 38 -0.47 9.00 45.50
C LYS A 38 -1.58 9.22 44.49
N LEU A 39 -2.07 8.16 43.89
CA LEU A 39 -3.25 8.18 43.04
C LEU A 39 -4.49 7.66 43.81
N PRO A 40 -5.71 8.01 43.36
CA PRO A 40 -6.95 7.42 43.90
C PRO A 40 -6.88 5.91 43.93
N LYS A 41 -7.60 5.31 44.89
CA LYS A 41 -7.60 3.85 45.13
C LYS A 41 -7.72 3.06 43.83
N GLY A 42 -6.81 2.11 43.59
CA GLY A 42 -6.81 1.16 42.48
C GLY A 42 -5.88 1.52 41.30
N ARG A 43 -5.27 2.71 41.28
CA ARG A 43 -4.27 3.07 40.27
C ARG A 43 -2.88 3.15 40.85
N ARG A 44 -1.90 2.50 40.21
CA ARG A 44 -0.47 2.64 40.58
C ARG A 44 0.14 3.78 39.77
N PRO A 45 0.74 4.79 40.42
CA PRO A 45 1.48 5.81 39.73
C PRO A 45 2.70 5.18 39.08
N THR A 46 2.82 5.24 37.78
CA THR A 46 3.95 4.66 37.04
C THR A 46 4.96 5.71 36.61
N GLY A 47 4.57 7.00 36.64
CA GLY A 47 5.37 8.09 36.09
C GLY A 47 5.56 8.04 34.57
N LEU A 48 4.92 7.09 33.86
CA LEU A 48 5.09 6.89 32.43
C LEU A 48 4.64 8.10 31.59
N TYR A 49 3.58 8.78 32.04
CA TYR A 49 2.98 9.92 31.33
C TYR A 49 3.62 11.28 31.68
N ALA A 50 4.78 11.29 32.36
CA ALA A 50 5.49 12.52 32.65
C ALA A 50 6.34 12.97 31.45
N ASN A 51 6.55 14.29 31.36
CA ASN A 51 7.39 14.92 30.35
C ASN A 51 6.95 14.55 28.91
N GLY A 52 5.67 14.81 28.62
CA GLY A 52 5.09 14.58 27.31
C GLY A 52 5.50 15.63 26.29
N ALA A 53 5.67 15.20 25.05
CA ALA A 53 5.88 16.06 23.89
C ALA A 53 5.25 15.43 22.65
N THR A 54 4.91 16.25 21.66
CA THR A 54 4.40 15.76 20.40
C THR A 54 5.55 15.43 19.46
N GLY A 55 5.49 14.26 18.84
CA GLY A 55 6.38 13.80 17.79
C GLY A 55 5.63 13.48 16.51
N VAL A 56 6.40 13.30 15.45
CA VAL A 56 5.90 12.80 14.18
C VAL A 56 6.78 11.64 13.70
N ALA A 57 6.14 10.55 13.33
CA ALA A 57 6.79 9.42 12.67
C ALA A 57 6.47 9.48 11.18
N PHE A 58 7.44 9.07 10.38
CA PHE A 58 7.29 9.02 8.93
C PHE A 58 7.33 7.57 8.47
N LEU A 59 6.43 7.25 7.56
CA LEU A 59 6.44 6.00 6.83
C LEU A 59 6.38 6.29 5.34
N ARG A 60 6.96 5.43 4.53
CA ARG A 60 6.74 5.43 3.09
C ARG A 60 5.24 5.35 2.80
N ARG A 61 4.71 6.15 1.88
CA ARG A 61 3.31 6.08 1.46
C ARG A 61 2.99 4.65 1.03
N ASP A 62 1.93 4.05 1.60
CA ASP A 62 1.48 2.68 1.36
C ASP A 62 2.61 1.62 1.50
N GLY A 63 3.59 1.90 2.36
CA GLY A 63 4.82 1.13 2.55
C GLY A 63 4.90 0.38 3.87
N PHE A 64 3.77 -0.09 4.43
CA PHE A 64 3.74 -0.82 5.71
C PHE A 64 4.48 -2.15 5.66
N VAL A 65 4.44 -2.82 4.51
CA VAL A 65 5.07 -4.14 4.28
C VAL A 65 5.64 -4.15 2.88
N SER A 66 6.70 -4.90 2.66
CA SER A 66 7.24 -5.18 1.33
C SER A 66 7.48 -6.67 1.13
N LEU A 67 7.39 -7.10 -0.11
CA LEU A 67 7.91 -8.37 -0.58
C LEU A 67 9.23 -8.10 -1.28
N ASN A 68 10.27 -8.83 -0.89
CA ASN A 68 11.62 -8.66 -1.41
C ASN A 68 12.02 -9.95 -2.13
N SER A 69 12.84 -9.85 -3.17
CA SER A 69 13.60 -10.99 -3.64
C SER A 69 14.75 -11.28 -2.66
N GLU A 70 15.02 -12.54 -2.40
CA GLU A 70 16.21 -12.92 -1.64
C GLU A 70 17.47 -12.56 -2.42
N SER A 71 18.57 -12.33 -1.71
CA SER A 71 19.86 -12.00 -2.32
C SER A 71 20.30 -13.12 -3.25
N GLY A 72 20.45 -12.80 -4.53
CA GLY A 72 21.00 -13.69 -5.55
C GLY A 72 20.01 -14.27 -6.55
N GLY A 73 18.75 -13.85 -6.58
CA GLY A 73 17.79 -14.30 -7.58
C GLY A 73 16.53 -13.43 -7.69
N ALA A 74 15.84 -13.56 -8.80
CA ALA A 74 14.54 -12.95 -9.00
C ALA A 74 13.45 -13.78 -8.31
N GLY A 75 12.60 -13.12 -7.50
CA GLY A 75 11.39 -13.74 -6.94
C GLY A 75 10.18 -13.50 -7.83
N GLU A 76 9.24 -14.43 -7.88
CA GLU A 76 7.95 -14.24 -8.54
C GLU A 76 6.80 -14.33 -7.54
N ILE A 77 5.83 -13.43 -7.70
CA ILE A 77 4.61 -13.36 -6.91
C ILE A 77 3.44 -13.43 -7.88
N LEU A 78 2.49 -14.32 -7.61
CA LEU A 78 1.24 -14.41 -8.35
C LEU A 78 0.06 -14.05 -7.43
N THR A 79 -0.72 -13.06 -7.82
CA THR A 79 -1.91 -12.68 -7.06
C THR A 79 -3.01 -13.74 -7.19
N ARG A 80 -3.99 -13.69 -6.30
CA ARG A 80 -5.30 -14.27 -6.56
C ARG A 80 -5.95 -13.56 -7.74
N PRO A 81 -7.01 -14.12 -8.36
CA PRO A 81 -7.79 -13.38 -9.34
C PRO A 81 -8.33 -12.07 -8.73
N LEU A 82 -8.11 -10.98 -9.43
CA LEU A 82 -8.56 -9.64 -9.09
C LEU A 82 -9.57 -9.17 -10.11
N VAL A 83 -10.52 -8.34 -9.69
CA VAL A 83 -11.41 -7.61 -10.58
C VAL A 83 -11.18 -6.12 -10.37
N PHE A 84 -10.88 -5.41 -11.43
CA PHE A 84 -10.61 -3.97 -11.38
C PHE A 84 -11.41 -3.24 -12.46
N SER A 85 -11.60 -1.93 -12.28
CA SER A 85 -12.27 -1.03 -13.24
C SER A 85 -11.35 0.04 -13.82
N GLY A 86 -10.08 0.05 -13.40
CA GLY A 86 -9.08 1.03 -13.85
C GLY A 86 -8.47 0.70 -15.20
N LYS A 87 -7.52 1.55 -15.61
CA LYS A 87 -6.85 1.47 -16.92
C LYS A 87 -5.36 1.21 -16.82
N TYR A 88 -4.69 1.69 -15.77
CA TYR A 88 -3.24 1.69 -15.69
C TYR A 88 -2.76 1.05 -14.39
N LEU A 89 -1.89 0.05 -14.52
CA LEU A 89 -1.27 -0.57 -13.36
C LEU A 89 -0.15 0.32 -12.83
N PHE A 90 -0.22 0.60 -11.54
CA PHE A 90 0.83 1.28 -10.78
C PHE A 90 1.39 0.37 -9.70
N VAL A 91 2.64 0.60 -9.37
CA VAL A 91 3.34 -0.09 -8.29
C VAL A 91 4.04 0.91 -7.37
N ASN A 92 4.09 0.57 -6.09
CA ASN A 92 4.96 1.18 -5.11
C ASN A 92 6.15 0.26 -4.94
N ALA A 93 7.30 0.65 -5.44
CA ALA A 93 8.50 -0.18 -5.50
C ALA A 93 9.76 0.59 -5.14
N ASP A 94 10.73 -0.10 -4.56
CA ASP A 94 12.08 0.39 -4.29
C ASP A 94 13.06 -0.62 -4.93
N ALA A 95 13.49 -0.33 -6.15
CA ALA A 95 14.34 -1.20 -6.94
C ALA A 95 15.38 -0.41 -7.79
N PRO A 96 16.16 0.53 -7.19
CA PRO A 96 17.07 1.37 -7.96
C PRO A 96 18.24 0.61 -8.60
N ASN A 97 18.59 -0.55 -8.03
CA ASN A 97 19.70 -1.41 -8.52
C ASN A 97 19.21 -2.73 -9.11
N GLY A 98 17.92 -2.82 -9.40
CA GLY A 98 17.28 -4.04 -9.90
C GLY A 98 16.05 -3.72 -10.74
N GLY A 99 14.96 -4.46 -10.52
CA GLY A 99 13.74 -4.19 -11.26
C GLY A 99 12.51 -4.91 -10.75
N VAL A 100 11.36 -4.31 -11.02
CA VAL A 100 10.05 -4.96 -10.85
C VAL A 100 9.38 -5.01 -12.21
N LYS A 101 9.02 -6.19 -12.68
CA LYS A 101 8.21 -6.42 -13.88
C LYS A 101 6.85 -6.98 -13.50
N ALA A 102 5.87 -6.76 -14.38
CA ALA A 102 4.54 -7.33 -14.22
C ALA A 102 4.07 -8.03 -15.48
N GLU A 103 3.27 -9.07 -15.29
CA GLU A 103 2.58 -9.82 -16.33
C GLU A 103 1.12 -10.02 -15.91
N LEU A 104 0.21 -9.87 -16.85
CA LEU A 104 -1.20 -10.15 -16.60
C LEU A 104 -1.54 -11.55 -17.09
N ARG A 105 -2.28 -12.29 -16.26
CA ARG A 105 -2.71 -13.67 -16.54
C ARG A 105 -4.23 -13.78 -16.38
N ASP A 106 -4.82 -14.66 -17.14
CA ASP A 106 -6.24 -15.00 -16.93
C ASP A 106 -6.46 -15.74 -15.59
N ALA A 107 -7.69 -16.04 -15.26
CA ALA A 107 -8.02 -16.74 -14.02
C ALA A 107 -7.37 -18.13 -13.91
N ALA A 108 -7.07 -18.78 -15.06
CA ALA A 108 -6.38 -20.06 -15.12
C ALA A 108 -4.85 -19.94 -15.00
N GLY A 109 -4.31 -18.72 -15.02
CA GLY A 109 -2.89 -18.42 -14.90
C GLY A 109 -2.14 -18.35 -16.23
N LYS A 110 -2.83 -18.34 -17.37
CA LYS A 110 -2.24 -18.20 -18.71
C LYS A 110 -1.93 -16.72 -18.97
N PRO A 111 -0.74 -16.36 -19.48
CA PRO A 111 -0.37 -15.00 -19.84
C PRO A 111 -1.34 -14.41 -20.90
N ILE A 112 -1.63 -13.13 -20.75
CA ILE A 112 -2.49 -12.35 -21.64
C ILE A 112 -1.62 -11.40 -22.46
N GLU A 113 -1.52 -11.64 -23.76
CA GLU A 113 -0.83 -10.73 -24.67
C GLU A 113 -1.58 -9.38 -24.81
N PRO A 114 -0.83 -8.27 -24.92
CA PRO A 114 0.64 -8.14 -24.91
C PRO A 114 1.25 -7.89 -23.50
N PHE A 115 0.51 -8.13 -22.43
CA PHE A 115 0.88 -7.77 -21.05
C PHE A 115 1.76 -8.85 -20.39
N THR A 116 2.84 -9.27 -21.06
CA THR A 116 3.74 -10.32 -20.60
C THR A 116 5.02 -9.76 -19.97
N PHE A 117 5.78 -10.56 -19.21
CA PHE A 117 7.07 -10.17 -18.67
C PHE A 117 8.09 -9.76 -19.75
N GLU A 118 8.01 -10.37 -20.93
CA GLU A 118 8.88 -10.06 -22.05
C GLU A 118 8.64 -8.65 -22.58
N ASN A 119 7.37 -8.29 -22.72
CA ASN A 119 6.97 -6.97 -23.19
C ASN A 119 7.06 -5.89 -22.11
N CYS A 120 7.12 -6.27 -20.82
CA CYS A 120 7.17 -5.32 -19.70
C CYS A 120 8.51 -4.57 -19.67
N GLU A 121 8.45 -3.24 -19.71
CA GLU A 121 9.63 -2.38 -19.59
C GLU A 121 10.26 -2.45 -18.19
N GLY A 122 9.44 -2.76 -17.18
CA GLY A 122 9.84 -2.81 -15.78
C GLY A 122 9.99 -1.44 -15.14
N VAL A 123 10.21 -1.47 -13.82
CA VAL A 123 10.47 -0.30 -12.99
C VAL A 123 11.79 -0.52 -12.26
N SER A 124 12.80 0.31 -12.54
CA SER A 124 14.12 0.32 -11.89
C SER A 124 14.33 1.67 -11.20
N ALA A 125 13.52 1.93 -10.17
CA ALA A 125 13.52 3.19 -9.43
C ALA A 125 12.99 2.98 -8.01
N ASP A 126 13.27 3.93 -7.13
CA ASP A 126 12.53 4.13 -5.88
C ASP A 126 11.36 5.07 -6.16
N SER A 127 10.14 4.53 -6.21
CA SER A 127 8.93 5.31 -6.51
C SER A 127 7.72 4.75 -5.77
N THR A 128 6.94 5.63 -5.16
CA THR A 128 5.68 5.26 -4.52
C THR A 128 4.51 5.12 -5.50
N ALA A 129 4.68 5.55 -6.77
CA ALA A 129 3.64 5.52 -7.80
C ALA A 129 4.25 5.37 -9.21
N ALA A 130 4.94 4.28 -9.47
CA ALA A 130 5.49 3.99 -10.78
C ALA A 130 4.46 3.31 -11.68
N LYS A 131 4.19 3.88 -12.86
CA LYS A 131 3.30 3.28 -13.86
C LYS A 131 4.00 2.13 -14.59
N MET A 132 3.38 0.96 -14.58
CA MET A 132 3.85 -0.18 -15.38
C MET A 132 3.56 0.05 -16.87
N LYS A 133 4.53 -0.30 -17.70
CA LYS A 133 4.44 -0.13 -19.15
C LYS A 133 4.80 -1.42 -19.88
N TRP A 134 4.09 -1.68 -20.97
CA TRP A 134 4.37 -2.80 -21.87
C TRP A 134 4.55 -2.28 -23.29
N ARG A 135 5.59 -2.77 -23.94
CA ARG A 135 5.77 -2.55 -25.37
C ARG A 135 4.60 -3.20 -26.14
N ASN A 136 4.28 -2.68 -27.28
CA ASN A 136 3.22 -3.22 -28.15
C ASN A 136 1.79 -3.21 -27.55
N SER A 137 1.56 -2.51 -26.44
CA SER A 137 0.28 -2.51 -25.73
C SER A 137 -0.60 -1.28 -26.01
N GLY A 138 -0.21 -0.42 -26.94
CA GLY A 138 -0.97 0.82 -27.20
C GLY A 138 -1.03 1.79 -26.02
N GLY A 139 0.01 1.80 -25.14
CA GLY A 139 0.09 2.71 -24.00
C GLY A 139 -0.22 2.10 -22.65
N SER A 140 -0.24 0.77 -22.55
CA SER A 140 -0.48 0.04 -21.29
C SER A 140 -1.90 0.18 -20.73
N ASP A 141 -2.86 0.43 -21.60
CA ASP A 141 -4.29 0.53 -21.26
C ASP A 141 -4.89 -0.85 -21.01
N LEU A 142 -5.33 -1.10 -19.78
CA LEU A 142 -5.94 -2.36 -19.33
C LEU A 142 -7.47 -2.37 -19.44
N THR A 143 -8.09 -1.41 -20.11
CA THR A 143 -9.56 -1.27 -20.19
C THR A 143 -10.24 -2.54 -20.68
N LYS A 144 -9.60 -3.28 -21.60
CA LYS A 144 -10.14 -4.56 -22.11
C LYS A 144 -10.22 -5.66 -21.05
N LEU A 145 -9.48 -5.54 -19.95
CA LEU A 145 -9.46 -6.48 -18.83
C LEU A 145 -10.32 -5.99 -17.65
N ALA A 146 -10.91 -4.81 -17.77
CA ALA A 146 -11.77 -4.26 -16.73
C ALA A 146 -12.98 -5.19 -16.47
N ASN A 147 -13.27 -5.44 -15.20
CA ASN A 147 -14.34 -6.33 -14.72
C ASN A 147 -14.18 -7.82 -15.12
N ILE A 148 -13.00 -8.22 -15.58
CA ILE A 148 -12.65 -9.61 -15.88
C ILE A 148 -11.71 -10.12 -14.78
N PRO A 149 -11.95 -11.31 -14.18
CA PRO A 149 -11.04 -11.92 -13.23
C PRO A 149 -9.65 -12.12 -13.84
N THR A 150 -8.68 -11.36 -13.36
CA THR A 150 -7.32 -11.31 -13.91
C THR A 150 -6.33 -11.49 -12.76
N ARG A 151 -5.28 -12.28 -12.94
CA ARG A 151 -4.16 -12.40 -12.03
C ARG A 151 -3.05 -11.47 -12.48
N ILE A 152 -2.29 -10.95 -11.53
CA ILE A 152 -1.09 -10.18 -11.81
C ILE A 152 0.10 -10.95 -11.24
N ALA A 153 1.04 -11.29 -12.09
CA ALA A 153 2.33 -11.83 -11.69
C ALA A 153 3.34 -10.69 -11.62
N PHE A 154 4.11 -10.63 -10.55
CA PHE A 154 5.23 -9.69 -10.40
C PHE A 154 6.53 -10.48 -10.31
N LYS A 155 7.53 -10.06 -11.07
CA LYS A 155 8.90 -10.54 -10.96
C LYS A 155 9.73 -9.43 -10.34
N ILE A 156 10.36 -9.71 -9.19
CA ILE A 156 11.18 -8.78 -8.43
C ILE A 156 12.61 -9.27 -8.48
N ASP A 157 13.53 -8.42 -8.92
CA ASP A 157 14.96 -8.71 -8.97
C ASP A 157 15.71 -7.58 -8.27
N GLY A 158 16.37 -7.88 -7.14
CA GLY A 158 17.16 -6.93 -6.38
C GLY A 158 16.38 -5.71 -5.88
N GLY A 159 15.09 -5.90 -5.49
CA GLY A 159 14.23 -4.80 -5.08
C GLY A 159 13.12 -5.21 -4.13
N LYS A 160 12.23 -4.24 -3.88
CA LYS A 160 11.07 -4.39 -2.99
C LYS A 160 9.81 -3.94 -3.71
N LEU A 161 8.75 -4.71 -3.57
CA LEU A 161 7.39 -4.35 -3.95
C LEU A 161 6.57 -4.14 -2.68
N TYR A 162 6.01 -2.94 -2.50
CA TYR A 162 5.20 -2.58 -1.34
C TYR A 162 3.71 -2.73 -1.61
N SER A 163 3.23 -2.16 -2.70
CA SER A 163 1.82 -2.20 -3.09
C SER A 163 1.66 -2.05 -4.60
N PHE A 164 0.47 -2.36 -5.08
CA PHE A 164 0.07 -2.11 -6.45
C PHE A 164 -1.41 -1.76 -6.50
N TRP A 165 -1.83 -1.06 -7.56
CA TRP A 165 -3.23 -0.74 -7.83
C TRP A 165 -3.44 -0.47 -9.32
N VAL A 166 -4.69 -0.50 -9.76
CA VAL A 166 -5.06 -0.14 -11.12
C VAL A 166 -5.82 1.18 -11.10
N SER A 167 -5.17 2.25 -11.55
CA SER A 167 -5.73 3.60 -11.58
C SER A 167 -6.64 3.80 -12.78
N ARG A 168 -7.65 4.67 -12.63
CA ARG A 168 -8.55 5.07 -13.72
C ARG A 168 -7.86 5.92 -14.77
N ASP A 169 -6.84 6.65 -14.39
CA ASP A 169 -6.13 7.59 -15.23
C ASP A 169 -4.61 7.58 -14.98
N GLU A 170 -3.89 8.35 -15.73
CA GLU A 170 -2.44 8.41 -15.69
C GLU A 170 -1.86 9.10 -14.44
N SER A 171 -2.67 9.74 -13.62
CA SER A 171 -2.22 10.38 -12.38
C SER A 171 -1.81 9.37 -11.30
N GLY A 172 -2.21 8.11 -11.44
CA GLY A 172 -1.90 7.07 -10.47
C GLY A 172 -2.74 7.12 -9.20
N ARG A 173 -3.84 7.87 -9.16
CA ARG A 173 -4.71 7.89 -7.99
C ARG A 173 -5.41 6.55 -7.78
N SER A 174 -5.50 6.11 -6.53
CA SER A 174 -6.04 4.80 -6.16
C SER A 174 -7.56 4.79 -5.92
N ASP A 175 -8.19 5.95 -5.80
CA ASP A 175 -9.63 6.12 -5.54
C ASP A 175 -10.14 5.37 -4.30
N GLY A 176 -9.27 5.07 -3.35
CA GLY A 176 -9.62 4.46 -2.08
C GLY A 176 -9.90 2.96 -2.14
N TYR A 177 -9.33 2.23 -3.11
CA TYR A 177 -9.41 0.77 -3.13
C TYR A 177 -8.80 0.16 -1.85
N VAL A 178 -9.49 -0.83 -1.31
CA VAL A 178 -9.00 -1.63 -0.19
C VAL A 178 -8.20 -2.81 -0.73
N ALA A 179 -7.09 -3.13 -0.08
CA ALA A 179 -6.28 -4.30 -0.44
C ALA A 179 -7.09 -5.59 -0.26
N GLY A 180 -6.93 -6.54 -1.18
CA GLY A 180 -7.54 -7.86 -1.11
C GLY A 180 -7.10 -8.61 0.15
N GLY A 181 -8.05 -9.28 0.81
CA GLY A 181 -7.81 -10.06 2.02
C GLY A 181 -7.93 -9.29 3.34
N GLY A 182 -8.36 -8.01 3.32
CA GLY A 182 -8.66 -7.23 4.51
C GLY A 182 -10.01 -7.59 5.15
N TYR A 183 -10.36 -6.85 6.21
CA TYR A 183 -11.64 -7.01 6.90
C TYR A 183 -12.82 -6.82 5.93
N GLY A 184 -13.77 -7.76 5.98
CA GLY A 184 -14.95 -7.74 5.11
C GLY A 184 -14.78 -8.48 3.78
N PHE A 185 -13.58 -8.96 3.44
CA PHE A 185 -13.38 -9.84 2.30
C PHE A 185 -13.88 -11.25 2.60
N THR A 186 -14.76 -11.77 1.76
CA THR A 186 -15.35 -13.11 1.90
C THR A 186 -14.95 -14.07 0.79
N CYS A 187 -14.20 -13.57 -0.21
CA CYS A 187 -13.76 -14.32 -1.37
C CYS A 187 -12.36 -13.87 -1.84
N ASP A 188 -11.83 -14.50 -2.86
CA ASP A 188 -10.55 -14.21 -3.49
C ASP A 188 -10.56 -13.03 -4.47
N THR A 189 -11.70 -12.38 -4.61
CA THR A 189 -11.91 -11.20 -5.47
C THR A 189 -12.27 -10.00 -4.60
N ASP A 190 -11.65 -8.84 -4.85
CA ASP A 190 -12.01 -7.59 -4.19
C ASP A 190 -13.35 -7.07 -4.73
N THR A 191 -14.42 -7.31 -3.96
CA THR A 191 -15.76 -6.77 -4.25
C THR A 191 -16.09 -5.52 -3.44
N ILE A 192 -15.30 -5.20 -2.41
CA ILE A 192 -15.56 -4.07 -1.49
C ILE A 192 -15.12 -2.76 -2.15
N GLY A 193 -13.95 -2.73 -2.76
CA GLY A 193 -13.44 -1.55 -3.46
C GLY A 193 -14.38 -1.09 -4.57
N ILE A 194 -14.96 -2.02 -5.34
CA ILE A 194 -15.95 -1.73 -6.36
C ILE A 194 -17.19 -1.06 -5.76
N LYS A 195 -17.71 -1.60 -4.67
CA LYS A 195 -18.90 -1.04 -3.98
C LYS A 195 -18.66 0.37 -3.44
N SER A 196 -17.46 0.65 -2.91
CA SER A 196 -17.12 2.00 -2.44
C SER A 196 -17.04 3.01 -3.57
N VAL A 197 -16.53 2.62 -4.73
CA VAL A 197 -16.51 3.47 -5.94
C VAL A 197 -17.92 3.72 -6.46
N GLU A 198 -18.78 2.72 -6.50
CA GLU A 198 -20.19 2.87 -6.90
C GLU A 198 -20.96 3.78 -5.94
N ALA A 199 -20.73 3.65 -4.63
CA ALA A 199 -21.34 4.52 -3.63
C ALA A 199 -20.92 5.98 -3.79
N ALA A 200 -19.62 6.24 -4.04
CA ALA A 200 -19.11 7.58 -4.30
C ALA A 200 -19.74 8.19 -5.56
N ARG A 201 -19.85 7.43 -6.66
CA ARG A 201 -20.48 7.88 -7.90
C ARG A 201 -21.96 8.24 -7.73
N ARG A 202 -22.72 7.47 -6.93
CA ARG A 202 -24.12 7.77 -6.62
C ARG A 202 -24.26 9.06 -5.83
N ALA A 203 -23.36 9.33 -4.90
CA ALA A 203 -23.34 10.57 -4.12
C ALA A 203 -23.01 11.82 -4.97
N GLU A 204 -22.16 11.65 -6.01
CA GLU A 204 -21.81 12.73 -6.94
C GLU A 204 -22.89 12.98 -8.00
N GLY A 205 -23.59 11.94 -8.44
CA GLY A 205 -24.67 12.03 -9.46
C GLY A 205 -26.04 12.47 -8.95
N GLY A 206 -26.17 12.63 -7.63
CA GLY A 206 -27.42 13.09 -6.97
C GLY A 206 -27.45 14.57 -6.61
N LYS A 207 -26.55 15.39 -7.20
CA LYS A 207 -26.52 16.84 -7.04
C LYS A 207 -26.96 17.54 -8.32
#